data_aef92a19dfdb1c62e62eff8813625e6e
#
_entry.id   aef92a19dfdb1c62e62eff8813625e6e
#
_cell.length_a   1.000
_cell.length_b   1.000
_cell.length_c   1.000
_cell.angle_alpha   90.00
_cell.angle_beta   90.00
_cell.angle_gamma   90.00
#
_symmetry.space_group_name_H-M   'P 1'
#
loop_
_entity.id
_entity.type
_entity.pdbx_description
1 polymer ?
#
loop_
_entity_poly.entity_id
_entity_poly.type
_entity_poly.pdbx_seq_one_letter_code
_entity_poly.pdbx_strand_id
1 'polypeptide(L)'
;MRMFNISASVGCHKGNKRKNNEDNFYLNGEFKEDPNEKKNLFFNINTNDKIQVYAVCDGMGGGDLGEIASYIAVKILSKYQEEVFNYSGRITIEKHIDEYIEDVNERICEVASKLNK
;
A
#
# COMPACT_ATOMS: atom_id res chain seq x y z
N MET A 1 2.70 -2.26 29.66
CA MET A 1 2.02 -2.39 28.36
C MET A 1 2.29 -3.76 27.79
N ARG A 2 1.23 -4.42 27.35
CA ARG A 2 1.37 -5.74 26.73
C ARG A 2 1.75 -5.57 25.27
N MET A 3 2.83 -6.21 24.83
CA MET A 3 3.25 -6.23 23.45
C MET A 3 2.92 -7.59 22.85
N PHE A 4 2.48 -7.58 21.60
CA PHE A 4 2.15 -8.78 20.86
C PHE A 4 3.19 -9.03 19.79
N ASN A 5 3.59 -10.25 19.66
CA ASN A 5 4.43 -10.68 18.55
C ASN A 5 3.49 -11.19 17.45
N ILE A 6 3.56 -10.58 16.29
CA ILE A 6 2.68 -10.87 15.18
C ILE A 6 3.49 -11.43 14.02
N SER A 7 3.04 -12.56 13.50
CA SER A 7 3.58 -13.13 12.28
C SER A 7 2.58 -12.86 11.17
N ALA A 8 3.05 -12.29 10.08
CA ALA A 8 2.21 -11.96 8.94
C ALA A 8 2.90 -12.34 7.65
N SER A 9 2.12 -12.74 6.67
CA SER A 9 2.62 -13.15 5.36
C SER A 9 1.77 -12.56 4.26
N VAL A 10 2.38 -12.31 3.12
CA VAL A 10 1.70 -11.86 1.92
C VAL A 10 2.18 -12.63 0.71
N GLY A 11 1.27 -12.90 -0.21
CA GLY A 11 1.58 -13.41 -1.54
C GLY A 11 0.99 -12.46 -2.58
N CYS A 12 1.76 -12.14 -3.60
CA CYS A 12 1.32 -11.29 -4.69
C CYS A 12 1.64 -11.97 -6.00
N HIS A 13 0.61 -12.33 -6.75
CA HIS A 13 0.73 -13.17 -7.92
C HIS A 13 -0.16 -12.63 -9.04
N LYS A 14 0.40 -12.55 -10.22
CA LYS A 14 -0.28 -12.03 -11.41
C LYS A 14 -1.44 -12.94 -11.88
N GLY A 15 -1.34 -14.22 -11.66
CA GLY A 15 -2.25 -15.21 -12.23
C GLY A 15 -1.81 -15.65 -13.62
N ASN A 16 -2.65 -16.44 -14.25
CA ASN A 16 -2.29 -17.10 -15.53
C ASN A 16 -2.80 -16.38 -16.76
N LYS A 17 -3.74 -15.46 -16.62
CA LYS A 17 -4.42 -14.83 -17.76
C LYS A 17 -4.01 -13.38 -18.01
N ARG A 18 -3.66 -12.66 -16.97
CA ARG A 18 -3.34 -11.23 -17.09
C ARG A 18 -1.87 -11.02 -17.43
N LYS A 19 -1.60 -9.96 -18.18
CA LYS A 19 -0.24 -9.57 -18.52
C LYS A 19 0.43 -8.86 -17.35
N ASN A 20 -0.34 -8.07 -16.61
CA ASN A 20 0.15 -7.25 -15.52
C ASN A 20 -0.61 -7.56 -14.25
N ASN A 21 0.04 -7.34 -13.12
CA ASN A 21 -0.56 -7.40 -11.81
C ASN A 21 -0.81 -5.98 -11.33
N GLU A 22 -2.09 -5.59 -11.27
CA GLU A 22 -2.49 -4.25 -10.88
C GLU A 22 -2.61 -4.08 -9.37
N ASP A 23 -2.41 -5.15 -8.62
CA ASP A 23 -2.52 -5.13 -7.17
C ASP A 23 -1.21 -4.80 -6.50
N ASN A 24 -1.29 -4.26 -5.31
CA ASN A 24 -0.14 -4.08 -4.45
C ASN A 24 -0.55 -4.38 -3.01
N PHE A 25 0.43 -4.53 -2.17
CA PHE A 25 0.24 -4.83 -0.76
C PHE A 25 1.14 -3.96 0.10
N TYR A 26 0.79 -3.82 1.35
CA TYR A 26 1.64 -3.20 2.33
C TYR A 26 1.72 -4.11 3.56
N LEU A 27 2.91 -4.59 3.86
CA LEU A 27 3.15 -5.51 4.97
C LEU A 27 4.12 -4.84 5.93
N ASN A 28 3.59 -3.93 6.71
CA ASN A 28 4.33 -3.20 7.75
C ASN A 28 5.69 -2.67 7.27
N GLY A 29 5.71 -2.03 6.10
CA GLY A 29 6.93 -1.47 5.50
C GLY A 29 7.36 -2.14 4.19
N GLU A 30 6.91 -3.37 3.94
CA GLU A 30 7.22 -4.09 2.71
C GLU A 30 6.09 -3.91 1.70
N PHE A 31 6.42 -3.61 0.47
CA PHE A 31 5.45 -3.48 -0.61
C PHE A 31 6.14 -3.71 -1.95
N LYS A 32 5.36 -3.84 -3.01
CA LYS A 32 5.90 -4.00 -4.35
C LYS A 32 6.38 -2.63 -4.82
N GLU A 33 7.70 -2.44 -4.87
CA GLU A 33 8.32 -1.14 -5.13
C GLU A 33 8.36 -0.75 -6.61
N ASP A 34 8.18 -1.71 -7.51
CA ASP A 34 8.08 -1.46 -8.93
C ASP A 34 6.66 -1.75 -9.39
N PRO A 35 5.90 -0.75 -9.87
CA PRO A 35 4.54 -1.00 -10.37
C PRO A 35 4.48 -2.04 -11.47
N ASN A 36 5.57 -2.21 -12.22
CA ASN A 36 5.64 -3.14 -13.34
C ASN A 36 6.37 -4.44 -13.01
N GLU A 37 6.48 -4.77 -11.71
CA GLU A 37 7.15 -5.98 -11.28
C GLU A 37 6.50 -7.22 -11.89
N LYS A 38 7.28 -8.03 -12.57
CA LYS A 38 6.80 -9.25 -13.24
C LYS A 38 6.93 -10.49 -12.36
N LYS A 39 7.76 -10.43 -11.34
CA LYS A 39 7.97 -11.56 -10.44
C LYS A 39 6.84 -11.66 -9.43
N ASN A 40 6.49 -12.89 -9.07
CA ASN A 40 5.60 -13.11 -7.94
C ASN A 40 6.38 -12.84 -6.65
N LEU A 41 5.74 -12.19 -5.71
CA LEU A 41 6.39 -11.78 -4.47
C LEU A 41 5.75 -12.48 -3.29
N PHE A 42 6.59 -12.91 -2.36
CA PHE A 42 6.17 -13.55 -1.11
C PHE A 42 7.02 -12.99 0.02
N PHE A 43 6.39 -12.47 1.04
CA PHE A 43 7.08 -11.94 2.20
C PHE A 43 6.47 -12.50 3.48
N ASN A 44 7.34 -12.75 4.44
CA ASN A 44 6.93 -13.12 5.79
C ASN A 44 7.60 -12.17 6.75
N ILE A 45 6.86 -11.68 7.72
CA ILE A 45 7.43 -10.89 8.79
C ILE A 45 7.01 -11.44 10.14
N ASN A 46 7.83 -11.16 11.13
CA ASN A 46 7.53 -11.46 12.51
C ASN A 46 7.98 -10.25 13.31
N THR A 47 7.06 -9.54 13.93
CA THR A 47 7.36 -8.29 14.57
C THR A 47 6.55 -8.06 15.83
N ASN A 48 7.13 -7.34 16.77
CA ASN A 48 6.44 -6.87 17.97
C ASN A 48 6.34 -5.34 17.98
N ASP A 49 6.44 -4.72 16.82
CA ASP A 49 6.27 -3.27 16.71
C ASP A 49 4.94 -2.84 17.34
N LYS A 50 4.98 -1.72 18.04
CA LYS A 50 3.81 -1.20 18.73
C LYS A 50 2.69 -0.83 17.75
N ILE A 51 3.05 -0.23 16.63
CA ILE A 51 2.12 0.12 15.56
C ILE A 51 2.48 -0.72 14.33
N GLN A 52 1.51 -1.39 13.80
CA GLN A 52 1.69 -2.22 12.61
C GLN A 52 0.60 -1.87 11.61
N VAL A 53 0.98 -1.81 10.34
CA VAL A 53 0.07 -1.42 9.26
C VAL A 53 0.11 -2.46 8.16
N TYR A 54 -1.06 -2.89 7.74
CA TYR A 54 -1.22 -3.88 6.68
C TYR A 54 -2.32 -3.40 5.73
N ALA A 55 -2.09 -3.59 4.43
CA ALA A 55 -3.09 -3.19 3.45
C ALA A 55 -2.98 -4.03 2.17
N VAL A 56 -4.10 -4.15 1.49
CA VAL A 56 -4.17 -4.69 0.14
C VAL A 56 -4.79 -3.60 -0.74
N CYS A 57 -4.15 -3.31 -1.85
CA CYS A 57 -4.59 -2.27 -2.76
C CYS A 57 -4.86 -2.91 -4.13
N ASP A 58 -6.12 -2.93 -4.51
CA ASP A 58 -6.57 -3.48 -5.79
C ASP A 58 -6.69 -2.33 -6.78
N GLY A 59 -5.79 -2.26 -7.73
CA GLY A 59 -5.79 -1.22 -8.74
C GLY A 59 -6.70 -1.58 -9.90
N MET A 60 -7.38 -0.58 -10.46
CA MET A 60 -8.17 -0.78 -11.67
C MET A 60 -8.00 0.40 -12.62
N GLY A 61 -8.17 0.14 -13.89
CA GLY A 61 -8.03 1.16 -14.92
C GLY A 61 -7.42 0.55 -16.17
N GLY A 62 -7.64 1.19 -17.31
CA GLY A 62 -7.07 0.77 -18.56
C GLY A 62 -5.59 1.13 -18.65
N GLY A 63 -4.83 0.36 -19.41
CA GLY A 63 -3.41 0.59 -19.59
C GLY A 63 -2.62 0.38 -18.30
N ASP A 64 -1.76 1.34 -17.99
CA ASP A 64 -0.87 1.22 -16.83
C ASP A 64 -1.42 1.87 -15.56
N LEU A 65 -2.64 2.40 -15.61
CA LEU A 65 -3.16 3.21 -14.52
C LEU A 65 -3.44 2.41 -13.25
N GLY A 66 -3.89 1.16 -13.40
CA GLY A 66 -4.16 0.30 -12.24
C GLY A 66 -2.92 0.02 -11.42
N GLU A 67 -1.82 -0.33 -12.06
CA GLU A 67 -0.54 -0.59 -11.39
C GLU A 67 -0.02 0.66 -10.70
N ILE A 68 -0.17 1.79 -11.36
CA ILE A 68 0.28 3.08 -10.81
C ILE A 68 -0.56 3.47 -9.61
N ALA A 69 -1.88 3.30 -9.69
CA ALA A 69 -2.78 3.65 -8.59
C ALA A 69 -2.47 2.84 -7.32
N SER A 70 -2.35 1.54 -7.45
CA SER A 70 -2.05 0.69 -6.29
C SER A 70 -0.64 0.98 -5.73
N TYR A 71 0.31 1.29 -6.60
CA TYR A 71 1.65 1.69 -6.16
C TYR A 71 1.62 3.01 -5.39
N ILE A 72 0.90 4.01 -5.88
CA ILE A 72 0.76 5.30 -5.19
C ILE A 72 0.18 5.08 -3.79
N ALA A 73 -0.84 4.24 -3.68
CA ALA A 73 -1.48 3.97 -2.40
C ALA A 73 -0.50 3.39 -1.37
N VAL A 74 0.31 2.42 -1.74
CA VAL A 74 1.26 1.81 -0.79
C VAL A 74 2.47 2.71 -0.53
N LYS A 75 2.91 3.47 -1.52
CA LYS A 75 4.03 4.39 -1.36
C LYS A 75 3.69 5.50 -0.37
N ILE A 76 2.51 6.08 -0.51
CA ILE A 76 2.04 7.11 0.43
C ILE A 76 1.77 6.50 1.80
N LEU A 77 1.26 5.26 1.85
CA LEU A 77 1.04 4.56 3.12
C LEU A 77 2.35 4.38 3.89
N SER A 78 3.43 4.04 3.19
CA SER A 78 4.75 3.90 3.81
C SER A 78 5.18 5.21 4.47
N LYS A 79 4.98 6.33 3.78
CA LYS A 79 5.31 7.64 4.31
C LYS A 79 4.44 7.97 5.52
N TYR A 80 3.14 7.68 5.46
CA TYR A 80 2.24 7.93 6.59
C TYR A 80 2.58 7.07 7.80
N GLN A 81 2.98 5.82 7.60
CA GLN A 81 3.39 5.00 8.73
C GLN A 81 4.61 5.58 9.43
N GLU A 82 5.64 5.95 8.67
CA GLU A 82 6.87 6.49 9.24
C GLU A 82 6.68 7.83 9.93
N GLU A 83 5.89 8.73 9.34
CA GLU A 83 5.80 10.11 9.79
C GLU A 83 4.58 10.42 10.64
N VAL A 84 3.53 9.62 10.55
CA VAL A 84 2.25 9.92 11.18
C VAL A 84 1.74 8.78 12.06
N PHE A 85 1.48 7.61 11.49
CA PHE A 85 0.80 6.53 12.22
C PHE A 85 1.60 6.02 13.41
N ASN A 86 2.91 5.92 13.28
CA ASN A 86 3.77 5.47 14.38
C ASN A 86 3.71 6.40 15.60
N TYR A 87 3.28 7.63 15.39
CA TYR A 87 3.18 8.66 16.44
C TYR A 87 1.73 9.00 16.79
N SER A 88 0.75 8.38 16.16
CA SER A 88 -0.66 8.69 16.38
C SER A 88 -1.21 7.96 17.58
N GLY A 89 -2.05 8.65 18.33
CA GLY A 89 -2.82 8.03 19.39
C GLY A 89 -4.11 7.44 18.84
N ARG A 90 -4.79 6.69 19.70
CA ARG A 90 -6.04 6.02 19.35
C ARG A 90 -7.13 6.98 18.86
N ILE A 91 -7.18 8.18 19.43
CA ILE A 91 -8.22 9.17 19.13
C ILE A 91 -7.98 9.83 17.76
N THR A 92 -6.72 9.99 17.37
CA THR A 92 -6.36 10.72 16.15
C THR A 92 -6.16 9.84 14.94
N ILE A 93 -6.14 8.52 15.11
CA ILE A 93 -5.81 7.61 14.00
C ILE A 93 -6.83 7.67 12.87
N GLU A 94 -8.12 7.78 13.18
CA GLU A 94 -9.17 7.88 12.17
C GLU A 94 -9.00 9.12 11.31
N LYS A 95 -8.68 10.25 11.94
CA LYS A 95 -8.43 11.50 11.23
C LYS A 95 -7.25 11.34 10.26
N HIS A 96 -6.19 10.70 10.71
CA HIS A 96 -5.00 10.49 9.88
C HIS A 96 -5.25 9.51 8.74
N ILE A 97 -6.13 8.52 8.96
CA ILE A 97 -6.55 7.61 7.88
C ILE A 97 -7.32 8.39 6.81
N ASP A 98 -8.21 9.27 7.23
CA ASP A 98 -8.96 10.12 6.28
C ASP A 98 -8.03 11.02 5.49
N GLU A 99 -7.04 11.63 6.15
CA GLU A 99 -6.03 12.46 5.49
C GLU A 99 -5.23 11.63 4.47
N TYR A 100 -4.86 10.42 4.85
CA TYR A 100 -4.15 9.50 3.95
C TYR A 100 -4.99 9.20 2.70
N ILE A 101 -6.25 8.87 2.88
CA ILE A 101 -7.14 8.55 1.76
C ILE A 101 -7.29 9.75 0.81
N GLU A 102 -7.42 10.96 1.36
CA GLU A 102 -7.50 12.18 0.56
C GLU A 102 -6.22 12.41 -0.23
N ASP A 103 -5.06 12.23 0.40
CA ASP A 103 -3.77 12.41 -0.28
C ASP A 103 -3.58 11.41 -1.41
N VAL A 104 -3.94 10.15 -1.19
CA VAL A 104 -3.87 9.12 -2.22
C VAL A 104 -4.77 9.47 -3.39
N ASN A 105 -6.01 9.85 -3.09
CA ASN A 105 -6.98 10.20 -4.13
C ASN A 105 -6.51 11.38 -4.97
N GLU A 106 -6.02 12.42 -4.32
CA GLU A 106 -5.47 13.61 -5.00
C GLU A 106 -4.33 13.24 -5.92
N ARG A 107 -3.40 12.44 -5.42
CA ARG A 107 -2.22 12.04 -6.20
C ARG A 107 -2.59 11.17 -7.40
N ILE A 108 -3.52 10.23 -7.21
CA ILE A 108 -3.99 9.39 -8.32
C ILE A 108 -4.67 10.26 -9.38
N CYS A 109 -5.50 11.21 -8.96
CA CYS A 109 -6.16 12.13 -9.89
C CYS A 109 -5.17 12.96 -10.68
N GLU A 110 -4.13 13.47 -10.04
CA GLU A 110 -3.07 14.24 -10.72
C GLU A 110 -2.37 13.40 -11.79
N VAL A 111 -2.00 12.17 -11.43
CA VAL A 111 -1.29 11.29 -12.36
C VAL A 111 -2.20 10.88 -13.51
N ALA A 112 -3.44 10.53 -13.22
CA ALA A 112 -4.42 10.16 -14.24
C ALA A 112 -4.66 11.30 -15.22
N SER A 113 -4.73 12.52 -14.72
CA SER A 113 -4.91 13.71 -15.53
C SER A 113 -3.74 13.93 -16.52
N LYS A 114 -2.52 13.63 -16.07
CA LYS A 114 -1.33 13.74 -16.91
C LYS A 114 -1.26 12.64 -17.98
N LEU A 115 -1.78 11.45 -17.66
CA LEU A 115 -1.75 10.32 -18.58
C LEU A 115 -2.88 10.36 -19.61
N ASN A 116 -4.01 10.96 -19.26
CA ASN A 116 -5.21 11.03 -20.10
C ASN A 116 -5.35 12.38 -20.77
N LYS A 117 -4.41 12.78 -21.46
CA LYS A 117 -4.46 14.09 -22.13
C LYS A 117 -5.63 14.28 -23.07
#